data_ee46cacb6c476d368097186e48db05b7
#
_entry.id   ee46cacb6c476d368097186e48db05b7
#
_cell.length_a   1.000
_cell.length_b   1.000
_cell.length_c   1.000
_cell.angle_alpha   90.00
_cell.angle_beta   90.00
_cell.angle_gamma   90.00
#
_symmetry.space_group_name_H-M   'P 1'
#
loop_
_entity.id
_entity.type
_entity.pdbx_description
1 polymer ?
#
loop_
_entity_poly.entity_id
_entity_poly.type
_entity_poly.pdbx_seq_one_letter_code
_entity_poly.pdbx_strand_id
1 'polypeptide(L)'
;MDDMTNNFMDIFQDKNDENINTSNVITEEKTKKEYTSDISILNNYSEELVSKNYVTNPAIARDEEIKKMILILLSPEKSVVLTGKAGIGKTAIVEGLSYKIKNHDVPDALMNCKVYKINTSSLLGTYEHDGIEESKLQLLINEIMGKKDIILFIDEVHTLVTSA
;
A
#
# COMPACT_ATOMS: atom_id res chain seq x y z
N MET A 1 45.67 28.74 0.41
CA MET A 1 44.61 27.75 0.76
C MET A 1 43.57 28.49 1.54
N ASP A 2 42.74 29.26 0.88
CA ASP A 2 41.62 29.97 1.46
C ASP A 2 41.05 30.85 0.36
N ASP A 3 40.18 30.31 -0.48
CA ASP A 3 39.42 31.18 -1.40
C ASP A 3 38.29 30.45 -2.14
N MET A 4 37.56 29.56 -1.47
CA MET A 4 36.39 28.94 -2.09
C MET A 4 35.12 28.91 -1.23
N THR A 5 35.09 29.55 -0.09
CA THR A 5 33.91 29.59 0.79
C THR A 5 33.16 30.92 0.80
N ASN A 6 33.67 31.94 0.15
CA ASN A 6 33.03 33.28 0.13
C ASN A 6 32.16 33.57 -1.11
N ASN A 7 32.07 32.66 -2.06
CA ASN A 7 31.34 32.94 -3.30
C ASN A 7 29.92 32.35 -3.33
N PHE A 8 29.47 31.72 -2.24
CA PHE A 8 28.10 31.16 -2.16
C PHE A 8 27.11 32.06 -1.42
N MET A 9 27.61 33.00 -0.61
CA MET A 9 26.76 33.92 0.16
C MET A 9 26.46 35.26 -0.55
N ASP A 10 27.24 35.63 -1.56
CA ASP A 10 27.07 36.90 -2.28
C ASP A 10 25.98 36.83 -3.39
N ILE A 11 25.40 35.64 -3.63
CA ILE A 11 24.32 35.47 -4.63
C ILE A 11 22.94 35.79 -4.06
N PHE A 12 22.82 35.93 -2.73
CA PHE A 12 21.52 36.16 -2.06
C PHE A 12 21.37 37.56 -1.41
N GLN A 13 22.32 38.46 -1.61
CA GLN A 13 22.21 39.83 -1.16
C GLN A 13 22.42 40.81 -2.33
N ASP A 14 21.43 40.91 -3.19
CA ASP A 14 21.08 42.17 -3.89
C ASP A 14 19.84 41.95 -4.77
N LYS A 15 18.75 42.56 -4.34
CA LYS A 15 17.75 43.28 -5.12
C LYS A 15 16.44 43.42 -4.36
N ASN A 16 16.43 44.35 -3.45
CA ASN A 16 15.24 45.13 -3.22
C ASN A 16 15.27 46.28 -4.23
N ASP A 17 14.10 46.52 -4.77
CA ASP A 17 13.59 47.63 -5.56
C ASP A 17 13.41 47.31 -7.03
N GLU A 18 12.19 46.98 -7.42
CA GLU A 18 11.32 47.80 -8.23
C GLU A 18 10.03 47.08 -8.62
N ASN A 19 8.96 47.77 -8.25
CA ASN A 19 7.60 47.67 -8.72
C ASN A 19 7.49 47.23 -10.21
N ILE A 20 6.93 46.00 -10.45
CA ILE A 20 6.22 45.73 -11.69
C ILE A 20 4.96 44.97 -11.37
N ASN A 21 3.88 45.65 -11.65
CA ASN A 21 2.50 45.21 -11.70
C ASN A 21 2.36 44.02 -12.67
N THR A 22 1.39 43.18 -12.32
CA THR A 22 0.59 42.36 -13.21
C THR A 22 0.83 40.88 -13.32
N SER A 23 -0.14 40.19 -12.83
CA SER A 23 -0.91 39.13 -13.49
C SER A 23 -0.17 37.91 -14.01
N ASN A 24 -0.60 36.78 -13.45
CA ASN A 24 -0.48 35.44 -13.99
C ASN A 24 0.88 34.74 -13.86
N VAL A 25 1.30 34.55 -12.62
CA VAL A 25 2.02 33.35 -12.27
C VAL A 25 0.96 32.37 -11.71
N ILE A 26 0.53 31.48 -12.55
CA ILE A 26 -0.18 30.27 -12.13
C ILE A 26 0.83 29.47 -11.32
N THR A 27 0.87 29.72 -10.04
CA THR A 27 1.46 28.82 -9.07
C THR A 27 0.62 27.56 -9.15
N GLU A 28 1.14 26.52 -9.81
CA GLU A 28 0.69 25.16 -9.59
C GLU A 28 1.00 24.79 -8.13
N GLU A 29 0.26 25.38 -7.20
CA GLU A 29 -0.04 24.71 -5.95
C GLU A 29 -0.86 23.49 -6.35
N LYS A 30 -0.18 22.35 -6.47
CA LYS A 30 -0.81 21.05 -6.34
C LYS A 30 -1.46 21.05 -4.96
N THR A 31 -2.65 21.59 -4.89
CA THR A 31 -3.58 21.33 -3.82
C THR A 31 -3.63 19.81 -3.71
N LYS A 32 -3.01 19.26 -2.66
CA LYS A 32 -3.40 17.96 -2.13
C LYS A 32 -4.88 18.09 -1.85
N LYS A 33 -5.71 17.74 -2.83
CA LYS A 33 -7.10 17.43 -2.56
C LYS A 33 -7.06 16.30 -1.54
N GLU A 34 -7.41 16.59 -0.33
CA GLU A 34 -7.84 15.61 0.64
C GLU A 34 -9.05 14.92 0.00
N TYR A 35 -8.78 13.83 -0.69
CA TYR A 35 -9.83 12.94 -1.16
C TYR A 35 -10.36 12.21 0.07
N THR A 36 -11.27 12.83 0.78
CA THR A 36 -12.25 12.11 1.60
C THR A 36 -13.23 11.47 0.63
N SER A 37 -12.78 10.52 -0.17
CA SER A 37 -13.68 9.69 -0.92
C SER A 37 -14.29 8.72 0.08
N ASP A 38 -15.61 8.77 0.26
CA ASP A 38 -16.41 7.76 0.97
C ASP A 38 -16.30 6.37 0.32
N ILE A 39 -15.42 6.22 -0.66
CA ILE A 39 -15.21 5.01 -1.44
C ILE A 39 -13.97 4.31 -0.94
N SER A 40 -14.17 3.24 -0.19
CA SER A 40 -13.11 2.33 0.19
C SER A 40 -13.00 1.20 -0.84
N ILE A 41 -11.90 1.17 -1.60
CA ILE A 41 -11.57 0.05 -2.49
C ILE A 41 -11.36 -1.23 -1.70
N LEU A 42 -10.72 -1.14 -0.54
CA LEU A 42 -10.55 -2.28 0.36
C LEU A 42 -11.90 -2.88 0.74
N ASN A 43 -12.86 -2.08 1.19
CA ASN A 43 -14.15 -2.59 1.63
C ASN A 43 -14.99 -3.16 0.50
N ASN A 44 -14.90 -2.59 -0.71
CA ASN A 44 -15.74 -2.97 -1.83
C ASN A 44 -15.18 -4.13 -2.68
N TYR A 45 -13.86 -4.31 -2.71
CA TYR A 45 -13.20 -5.22 -3.65
C TYR A 45 -12.26 -6.23 -2.97
N SER A 46 -12.22 -6.28 -1.64
CA SER A 46 -11.41 -7.25 -0.92
C SER A 46 -12.18 -7.98 0.17
N GLU A 47 -11.62 -9.10 0.61
CA GLU A 47 -12.08 -9.89 1.77
C GLU A 47 -11.12 -9.66 2.94
N GLU A 48 -11.61 -9.20 4.08
CA GLU A 48 -10.81 -9.08 5.31
C GLU A 48 -10.74 -10.43 5.98
N LEU A 49 -9.53 -10.99 6.09
CA LEU A 49 -9.32 -12.36 6.51
C LEU A 49 -9.22 -12.55 8.02
N VAL A 50 -8.79 -11.53 8.79
CA VAL A 50 -8.61 -11.68 10.26
C VAL A 50 -9.95 -11.78 10.97
N SER A 51 -10.98 -11.07 10.50
CA SER A 51 -12.33 -11.14 11.08
C SER A 51 -13.11 -12.40 10.69
N LYS A 52 -12.63 -13.12 9.67
CA LYS A 52 -13.27 -14.35 9.18
C LYS A 52 -13.42 -15.39 10.29
N ASN A 53 -14.53 -16.12 10.29
CA ASN A 53 -14.75 -17.20 11.23
C ASN A 53 -14.09 -18.50 10.76
N TYR A 54 -12.94 -18.80 11.36
CA TYR A 54 -12.25 -20.07 11.14
C TYR A 54 -12.69 -21.10 12.18
N VAL A 55 -13.19 -22.25 11.74
CA VAL A 55 -13.53 -23.36 12.62
C VAL A 55 -12.25 -24.05 13.13
N THR A 56 -11.24 -24.14 12.27
CA THR A 56 -9.92 -24.70 12.58
C THR A 56 -8.85 -23.91 11.85
N ASN A 57 -7.58 -24.10 12.23
CA ASN A 57 -6.47 -23.50 11.48
C ASN A 57 -6.50 -23.97 9.99
N PRO A 58 -6.63 -23.06 9.02
CA PRO A 58 -6.71 -23.44 7.61
C PRO A 58 -5.36 -23.92 7.04
N ALA A 59 -4.26 -23.65 7.72
CA ALA A 59 -2.90 -23.94 7.26
C ALA A 59 -2.26 -25.09 8.06
N ILE A 60 -2.89 -26.24 8.07
CA ILE A 60 -2.37 -27.43 8.76
C ILE A 60 -1.00 -27.82 8.18
N ALA A 61 -0.02 -28.04 9.05
CA ALA A 61 1.36 -28.40 8.72
C ALA A 61 2.09 -27.39 7.81
N ARG A 62 1.77 -26.11 7.93
CA ARG A 62 2.40 -24.98 7.20
C ARG A 62 3.04 -23.94 8.13
N ASP A 63 3.34 -24.33 9.36
CA ASP A 63 3.88 -23.41 10.37
C ASP A 63 5.24 -22.81 9.97
N GLU A 64 6.08 -23.58 9.28
CA GLU A 64 7.39 -23.10 8.83
C GLU A 64 7.27 -22.04 7.73
N GLU A 65 6.35 -22.21 6.79
CA GLU A 65 6.09 -21.22 5.74
C GLU A 65 5.49 -19.94 6.33
N ILE A 66 4.55 -20.07 7.28
CA ILE A 66 3.97 -18.92 7.97
C ILE A 66 5.03 -18.18 8.78
N LYS A 67 5.91 -18.92 9.50
CA LYS A 67 7.00 -18.32 10.27
C LYS A 67 7.97 -17.54 9.37
N LYS A 68 8.35 -18.11 8.24
CA LYS A 68 9.18 -17.41 7.25
C LYS A 68 8.49 -16.14 6.73
N MET A 69 7.20 -16.22 6.42
CA MET A 69 6.41 -15.07 5.97
C MET A 69 6.39 -13.98 7.04
N ILE A 70 6.15 -14.31 8.30
CA ILE A 70 6.18 -13.38 9.43
C ILE A 70 7.55 -12.69 9.53
N LEU A 71 8.64 -13.43 9.45
CA LEU A 71 9.99 -12.86 9.52
C LEU A 71 10.25 -11.85 8.40
N ILE A 72 9.81 -12.13 7.18
CA ILE A 72 9.95 -11.21 6.06
C ILE A 72 9.05 -9.97 6.24
N LEU A 73 7.81 -10.14 6.69
CA LEU A 73 6.91 -9.02 6.96
C LEU A 73 7.42 -8.08 8.05
N LEU A 74 8.22 -8.60 8.98
CA LEU A 74 8.89 -7.79 10.01
C LEU A 74 10.18 -7.13 9.51
N SER A 75 10.71 -7.53 8.36
CA SER A 75 11.88 -6.90 7.75
C SER A 75 11.54 -5.52 7.15
N PRO A 76 12.55 -4.69 6.83
CA PRO A 76 12.32 -3.38 6.21
C PRO A 76 11.54 -3.42 4.90
N GLU A 77 11.72 -4.47 4.09
CA GLU A 77 11.06 -4.61 2.78
C GLU A 77 9.58 -4.90 2.89
N LYS A 78 9.13 -5.57 3.96
CA LYS A 78 7.72 -5.85 4.28
C LYS A 78 6.89 -6.46 3.14
N SER A 79 7.54 -7.15 2.19
CA SER A 79 6.88 -7.73 1.03
C SER A 79 7.29 -9.19 0.85
N VAL A 80 6.32 -10.06 0.65
CA VAL A 80 6.49 -11.51 0.49
C VAL A 80 5.90 -11.95 -0.83
N VAL A 81 6.64 -12.75 -1.59
CA VAL A 81 6.13 -13.43 -2.78
C VAL A 81 5.99 -14.92 -2.48
N LEU A 82 4.76 -15.42 -2.54
CA LEU A 82 4.46 -16.84 -2.41
C LEU A 82 4.46 -17.49 -3.80
N THR A 83 5.42 -18.38 -4.04
CA THR A 83 5.53 -19.11 -5.30
C THR A 83 5.14 -20.57 -5.12
N GLY A 84 4.59 -21.17 -6.15
CA GLY A 84 4.22 -22.57 -6.14
C GLY A 84 3.14 -22.90 -7.15
N LYS A 85 2.97 -24.19 -7.45
CA LYS A 85 1.92 -24.69 -8.37
C LYS A 85 0.53 -24.26 -7.90
N ALA A 86 -0.40 -24.17 -8.85
CA ALA A 86 -1.80 -23.97 -8.53
C ALA A 86 -2.30 -25.08 -7.57
N GLY A 87 -3.12 -24.74 -6.60
CA GLY A 87 -3.66 -25.69 -5.63
C GLY A 87 -2.72 -26.13 -4.50
N ILE A 88 -1.45 -25.67 -4.45
CA ILE A 88 -0.50 -26.05 -3.37
C ILE A 88 -0.84 -25.48 -2.01
N GLY A 89 -1.84 -24.61 -1.90
CA GLY A 89 -2.25 -24.02 -0.62
C GLY A 89 -1.66 -22.64 -0.30
N LYS A 90 -1.26 -21.86 -1.30
CA LYS A 90 -0.75 -20.49 -1.07
C LYS A 90 -1.74 -19.62 -0.30
N THR A 91 -3.00 -19.65 -0.69
CA THR A 91 -4.08 -18.92 0.01
C THR A 91 -4.26 -19.44 1.44
N ALA A 92 -4.18 -20.77 1.65
CA ALA A 92 -4.29 -21.36 2.99
C ALA A 92 -3.16 -20.87 3.92
N ILE A 93 -1.94 -20.64 3.43
CA ILE A 93 -0.83 -20.07 4.20
C ILE A 93 -1.17 -18.66 4.68
N VAL A 94 -1.75 -17.81 3.83
CA VAL A 94 -2.15 -16.44 4.18
C VAL A 94 -3.34 -16.45 5.16
N GLU A 95 -4.30 -17.33 4.94
CA GLU A 95 -5.41 -17.53 5.90
C GLU A 95 -4.89 -18.06 7.25
N GLY A 96 -3.86 -18.91 7.25
CA GLY A 96 -3.19 -19.37 8.47
C GLY A 96 -2.49 -18.23 9.22
N LEU A 97 -1.85 -17.29 8.52
CA LEU A 97 -1.34 -16.07 9.15
C LEU A 97 -2.48 -15.26 9.77
N SER A 98 -3.58 -15.07 9.05
CA SER A 98 -4.75 -14.34 9.54
C SER A 98 -5.36 -15.00 10.78
N TYR A 99 -5.44 -16.33 10.78
CA TYR A 99 -5.85 -17.12 11.95
C TYR A 99 -4.93 -16.88 13.16
N LYS A 100 -3.60 -16.87 12.96
CA LYS A 100 -2.63 -16.60 14.01
C LYS A 100 -2.74 -15.15 14.54
N ILE A 101 -2.94 -14.15 13.67
CA ILE A 101 -3.18 -12.77 14.09
C ILE A 101 -4.45 -12.69 14.95
N LYS A 102 -5.54 -13.29 14.51
CA LYS A 102 -6.81 -13.32 15.24
C LYS A 102 -6.67 -13.93 16.65
N ASN A 103 -5.82 -14.94 16.79
CA ASN A 103 -5.58 -15.61 18.06
C ASN A 103 -4.41 -15.02 18.86
N HIS A 104 -3.86 -13.87 18.42
CA HIS A 104 -2.70 -13.22 19.04
C HIS A 104 -1.45 -14.11 19.12
N ASP A 105 -1.31 -15.07 18.17
CA ASP A 105 -0.16 -15.97 18.05
C ASP A 105 0.83 -15.44 17.00
N VAL A 106 1.19 -14.18 17.12
CA VAL A 106 2.14 -13.45 16.26
C VAL A 106 2.92 -12.43 17.09
N PRO A 107 4.07 -11.95 16.61
CA PRO A 107 4.78 -10.84 17.26
C PRO A 107 3.92 -9.57 17.37
N ASP A 108 4.18 -8.77 18.41
CA ASP A 108 3.40 -7.55 18.74
C ASP A 108 3.20 -6.61 17.55
N ALA A 109 4.20 -6.49 16.70
CA ALA A 109 4.14 -5.64 15.49
C ALA A 109 3.06 -6.05 14.49
N LEU A 110 2.57 -7.30 14.53
CA LEU A 110 1.53 -7.82 13.64
C LEU A 110 0.19 -8.05 14.37
N MET A 111 0.12 -7.93 15.69
CA MET A 111 -1.09 -8.25 16.47
C MET A 111 -2.33 -7.46 16.04
N ASN A 112 -2.15 -6.22 15.62
CA ASN A 112 -3.26 -5.36 15.23
C ASN A 112 -3.41 -5.22 13.71
N CYS A 113 -2.65 -6.01 12.94
CA CYS A 113 -2.73 -5.97 11.49
C CYS A 113 -4.02 -6.60 10.99
N LYS A 114 -4.58 -6.00 9.95
CA LYS A 114 -5.66 -6.56 9.13
C LYS A 114 -5.07 -7.12 7.85
N VAL A 115 -5.57 -8.26 7.42
CA VAL A 115 -5.14 -8.90 6.18
C VAL A 115 -6.28 -8.84 5.18
N TYR A 116 -6.07 -8.14 4.09
CA TYR A 116 -7.05 -7.99 3.01
C TYR A 116 -6.62 -8.81 1.81
N LYS A 117 -7.48 -9.77 1.43
CA LYS A 117 -7.33 -10.54 0.20
C LYS A 117 -8.05 -9.84 -0.94
N ILE A 118 -7.34 -9.55 -2.00
CA ILE A 118 -7.90 -8.93 -3.19
C ILE A 118 -7.55 -9.78 -4.42
N ASN A 119 -8.52 -9.92 -5.32
CA ASN A 119 -8.28 -10.54 -6.62
C ASN A 119 -7.86 -9.47 -7.62
N THR A 120 -6.80 -9.72 -8.37
CA THR A 120 -6.29 -8.78 -9.36
C THR A 120 -7.32 -8.40 -10.42
N SER A 121 -8.20 -9.31 -10.81
CA SER A 121 -9.29 -9.01 -11.76
C SER A 121 -10.23 -7.92 -11.25
N SER A 122 -10.39 -7.79 -9.93
CA SER A 122 -11.22 -6.75 -9.31
C SER A 122 -10.56 -5.36 -9.36
N LEU A 123 -9.24 -5.31 -9.52
CA LEU A 123 -8.45 -4.07 -9.62
C LEU A 123 -8.29 -3.57 -11.06
N LEU A 124 -8.64 -4.41 -12.03
CA LEU A 124 -8.61 -4.00 -13.43
C LEU A 124 -9.75 -3.03 -13.73
N GLY A 125 -9.47 -2.02 -14.55
CA GLY A 125 -10.43 -1.01 -14.94
C GLY A 125 -10.46 0.22 -14.04
N THR A 126 -11.41 1.08 -14.33
CA THR A 126 -11.59 2.37 -13.68
C THR A 126 -12.79 2.34 -12.73
N TYR A 127 -12.81 3.30 -11.84
CA TYR A 127 -13.95 3.66 -11.00
C TYR A 127 -14.36 5.07 -11.37
N GLU A 128 -15.65 5.26 -11.69
CA GLU A 128 -16.18 6.56 -12.03
C GLU A 128 -16.93 7.13 -10.81
N HIS A 129 -16.55 8.34 -10.42
CA HIS A 129 -17.24 9.12 -9.39
C HIS A 129 -17.23 10.59 -9.78
N ASP A 130 -18.39 11.21 -9.73
CA ASP A 130 -18.60 12.63 -10.08
C ASP A 130 -18.05 13.02 -11.48
N GLY A 131 -18.13 12.07 -12.44
CA GLY A 131 -17.63 12.28 -13.80
C GLY A 131 -16.10 12.20 -13.94
N ILE A 132 -15.41 11.73 -12.91
CA ILE A 132 -13.95 11.49 -12.92
C ILE A 132 -13.74 9.99 -12.94
N GLU A 133 -12.99 9.50 -13.93
CA GLU A 133 -12.52 8.12 -13.99
C GLU A 133 -11.13 8.01 -13.37
N GLU A 134 -10.99 7.13 -12.38
CA GLU A 134 -9.70 6.82 -11.74
C GLU A 134 -9.43 5.31 -11.75
N SER A 135 -8.17 4.92 -11.92
CA SER A 135 -7.78 3.51 -11.83
C SER A 135 -8.06 2.97 -10.42
N LYS A 136 -8.78 1.84 -10.33
CA LYS A 136 -9.03 1.16 -9.05
C LYS A 136 -7.73 0.82 -8.31
N LEU A 137 -6.69 0.42 -9.04
CA LEU A 137 -5.38 0.15 -8.47
C LEU A 137 -4.76 1.41 -7.85
N GLN A 138 -4.87 2.56 -8.53
CA GLN A 138 -4.35 3.82 -7.99
C GLN A 138 -5.11 4.25 -6.74
N LEU A 139 -6.43 4.12 -6.74
CA LEU A 139 -7.28 4.40 -5.57
C LEU A 139 -6.91 3.49 -4.39
N LEU A 140 -6.70 2.18 -4.63
CA LEU A 140 -6.24 1.25 -3.61
C LEU A 140 -4.89 1.66 -3.01
N ILE A 141 -3.92 2.00 -3.86
CA ILE A 141 -2.60 2.44 -3.40
C ILE A 141 -2.72 3.69 -2.53
N ASN A 142 -3.52 4.66 -2.96
CA ASN A 142 -3.76 5.90 -2.20
C ASN A 142 -4.42 5.60 -0.85
N GLU A 143 -5.39 4.66 -0.82
CA GLU A 143 -6.10 4.27 0.40
C GLU A 143 -5.18 3.60 1.44
N ILE A 144 -4.23 2.76 1.02
CA ILE A 144 -3.33 2.04 1.93
C ILE A 144 -2.04 2.80 2.25
N MET A 145 -1.73 3.83 1.47
CA MET A 145 -0.50 4.61 1.65
C MET A 145 -0.43 5.22 3.06
N GLY A 146 0.67 4.92 3.75
CA GLY A 146 0.91 5.40 5.11
C GLY A 146 0.23 4.59 6.23
N LYS A 147 -0.64 3.64 5.91
CA LYS A 147 -1.21 2.71 6.91
C LYS A 147 -0.19 1.61 7.21
N LYS A 148 0.08 1.39 8.50
CA LYS A 148 1.09 0.41 8.96
C LYS A 148 0.48 -0.89 9.46
N ASP A 149 -0.82 -0.93 9.59
CA ASP A 149 -1.62 -2.02 10.14
C ASP A 149 -2.36 -2.84 9.08
N ILE A 150 -2.00 -2.62 7.80
CA ILE A 150 -2.61 -3.34 6.67
C ILE A 150 -1.58 -4.25 6.01
N ILE A 151 -1.95 -5.52 5.85
CA ILE A 151 -1.27 -6.49 5.01
C ILE A 151 -2.20 -6.76 3.81
N LEU A 152 -1.72 -6.43 2.61
CA LEU A 152 -2.46 -6.69 1.39
C LEU A 152 -1.98 -8.00 0.76
N PHE A 153 -2.89 -8.94 0.58
CA PHE A 153 -2.65 -10.17 -0.17
C PHE A 153 -3.27 -10.06 -1.56
N ILE A 154 -2.42 -9.99 -2.56
CA ILE A 154 -2.83 -9.94 -3.97
C ILE A 154 -2.71 -11.34 -4.55
N ASP A 155 -3.85 -11.95 -4.84
CA ASP A 155 -3.89 -13.27 -5.49
C ASP A 155 -3.77 -13.11 -7.01
N GLU A 156 -3.10 -14.06 -7.67
CA GLU A 156 -2.90 -14.08 -9.13
C GLU A 156 -2.25 -12.81 -9.70
N VAL A 157 -1.26 -12.25 -9.00
CA VAL A 157 -0.57 -11.00 -9.37
C VAL A 157 -0.05 -10.98 -10.83
N HIS A 158 0.18 -12.13 -11.44
CA HIS A 158 0.63 -12.24 -12.83
C HIS A 158 -0.36 -11.63 -13.83
N THR A 159 -1.65 -11.57 -13.50
CA THR A 159 -2.67 -10.97 -14.36
C THR A 159 -2.54 -9.45 -14.47
N LEU A 160 -1.99 -8.77 -13.46
CA LEU A 160 -1.70 -7.34 -13.53
C LEU A 160 -0.59 -7.02 -14.53
N VAL A 161 0.38 -7.92 -14.68
CA VAL A 161 1.54 -7.69 -15.56
C VAL A 161 1.19 -7.95 -17.03
N THR A 162 0.24 -8.83 -17.29
CA THR A 162 -0.17 -9.17 -18.67
C THR A 162 -1.23 -8.22 -19.24
N SER A 163 -1.78 -7.35 -18.42
CA SER A 163 -2.83 -6.39 -18.81
C SER A 163 -2.30 -4.96 -19.02
N ALA A 164 -0.98 -4.76 -18.93
CA ALA A 164 -0.30 -3.47 -19.09
C ALA A 164 0.17 -3.28 -20.53
#